data_d7531b134498bbbcca2a64dcba88ba5b
#
_entry.id   d7531b134498bbbcca2a64dcba88ba5b
#
_cell.length_a   1.000
_cell.length_b   1.000
_cell.length_c   1.000
_cell.angle_alpha   90.00
_cell.angle_beta   90.00
_cell.angle_gamma   90.00
#
_symmetry.space_group_name_H-M   'P 1'
#
loop_
_entity.id
_entity.type
_entity.pdbx_description
1 polymer ?
#
loop_
_entity_poly.entity_id
_entity_poly.type
_entity_poly.pdbx_seq_one_letter_code
_entity_poly.pdbx_strand_id
1 'polypeptide(L)'
;NKLERVHGSVEKADEYVARPGASEHQTGLVMDVGQKSDKVNLTGGFGATKGGKWVAEHCWEYGFIIRYQKGWEEITGYEYEPWHVRYVGKENARRIHEQEMPLEEYLQIVRNERLLGIVEGTYLGEVEESGE
;
A
#
# COMPACT_ATOMS: atom_id res chain seq x y z
N ASN A 1 -6.88 -3.61 24.86
CA ASN A 1 -6.78 -2.86 23.62
C ASN A 1 -8.18 -2.54 23.10
N LYS A 2 -8.41 -1.30 22.64
CA LYS A 2 -9.72 -0.87 22.15
C LYS A 2 -10.19 -1.68 20.93
N LEU A 3 -9.29 -1.99 20.03
CA LEU A 3 -9.61 -2.76 18.82
C LEU A 3 -9.91 -4.22 19.14
N GLU A 4 -9.23 -4.80 20.11
CA GLU A 4 -9.53 -6.15 20.56
C GLU A 4 -10.95 -6.25 21.12
N ARG A 5 -11.38 -5.24 21.86
CA ARG A 5 -12.76 -5.19 22.37
C ARG A 5 -13.79 -5.07 21.26
N VAL A 6 -13.51 -4.28 20.24
CA VAL A 6 -14.40 -4.10 19.09
C VAL A 6 -14.50 -5.37 18.28
N HIS A 7 -13.39 -6.06 18.05
CA HIS A 7 -13.35 -7.27 17.21
C HIS A 7 -13.47 -8.57 17.99
N GLY A 8 -13.48 -8.50 19.31
CA GLY A 8 -13.75 -9.63 20.19
C GLY A 8 -12.59 -10.59 20.44
N SER A 9 -11.44 -10.42 19.78
CA SER A 9 -10.26 -11.24 20.01
C SER A 9 -9.01 -10.59 19.45
N VAL A 10 -7.85 -11.05 19.93
CA VAL A 10 -6.54 -10.60 19.41
C VAL A 10 -6.38 -11.02 17.96
N GLU A 11 -6.78 -12.23 17.61
CA GLU A 11 -6.69 -12.75 16.23
C GLU A 11 -7.50 -11.89 15.27
N LYS A 12 -8.71 -11.52 15.64
CA LYS A 12 -9.53 -10.63 14.80
C LYS A 12 -8.95 -9.24 14.69
N ALA A 13 -8.36 -8.71 15.75
CA ALA A 13 -7.70 -7.42 15.70
C ALA A 13 -6.50 -7.45 14.75
N ASP A 14 -5.76 -8.55 14.72
CA ASP A 14 -4.62 -8.72 13.81
C ASP A 14 -5.02 -8.78 12.33
N GLU A 15 -6.26 -9.18 12.02
CA GLU A 15 -6.78 -9.12 10.65
C GLU A 15 -7.00 -7.70 10.16
N TYR A 16 -7.24 -6.76 11.07
CA TYR A 16 -7.58 -5.37 10.73
C TYR A 16 -6.46 -4.39 11.01
N VAL A 17 -5.65 -4.66 12.03
CA VAL A 17 -4.58 -3.76 12.46
C VAL A 17 -3.34 -4.56 12.81
N ALA A 18 -2.20 -4.14 12.25
CA ALA A 18 -0.93 -4.76 12.55
C ALA A 18 -0.54 -4.54 14.02
N ARG A 19 0.18 -5.49 14.60
CA ARG A 19 0.72 -5.38 15.95
C ARG A 19 1.79 -4.29 16.02
N PRO A 20 2.05 -3.71 17.22
CA PRO A 20 3.15 -2.76 17.38
C PRO A 20 4.47 -3.35 16.88
N GLY A 21 5.22 -2.56 16.12
CA GLY A 21 6.46 -2.99 15.49
C GLY A 21 6.28 -3.63 14.11
N ALA A 22 5.05 -4.04 13.76
CA ALA A 22 4.75 -4.65 12.47
C ALA A 22 3.98 -3.71 11.52
N SER A 23 3.49 -2.58 12.03
CA SER A 23 2.72 -1.63 11.23
C SER A 23 3.60 -0.91 10.20
N GLU A 24 3.11 -0.82 8.97
CA GLU A 24 3.73 -0.04 7.90
C GLU A 24 3.77 1.45 8.23
N HIS A 25 2.90 1.96 9.09
CA HIS A 25 2.90 3.35 9.56
C HIS A 25 4.22 3.73 10.23
N GLN A 26 4.95 2.78 10.80
CA GLN A 26 6.23 3.05 11.44
C GLN A 26 7.33 3.42 10.45
N THR A 27 7.12 3.19 9.16
CA THR A 27 8.07 3.62 8.13
C THR A 27 8.01 5.13 7.86
N GLY A 28 6.92 5.80 8.25
CA GLY A 28 6.67 7.20 7.93
C GLY A 28 6.26 7.44 6.49
N LEU A 29 6.00 6.38 5.72
CA LEU A 29 5.68 6.46 4.29
C LEU A 29 4.19 6.27 3.99
N VAL A 30 3.36 6.14 5.00
CA VAL A 30 1.93 5.88 4.84
C VAL A 30 1.08 6.93 5.53
N MET A 31 -0.14 7.07 5.02
CA MET A 31 -1.16 7.92 5.63
C MET A 31 -2.50 7.22 5.56
N ASP A 32 -3.33 7.47 6.57
CA ASP A 32 -4.73 7.10 6.54
C ASP A 32 -5.53 8.31 6.10
N VAL A 33 -6.32 8.17 5.05
CA VAL A 33 -7.14 9.24 4.51
C VAL A 33 -8.61 9.00 4.80
N GLY A 34 -9.37 10.07 4.95
CA GLY A 34 -10.78 9.97 5.28
C GLY A 34 -11.54 11.22 4.88
N GLN A 35 -12.84 11.22 5.16
CA GLN A 35 -13.73 12.35 4.93
C GLN A 35 -14.01 13.07 6.25
N LYS A 36 -14.63 14.26 6.17
CA LYS A 36 -15.09 14.98 7.36
C LYS A 36 -16.11 14.18 8.17
N SER A 37 -16.98 13.43 7.49
CA SER A 37 -17.83 12.44 8.16
C SER A 37 -16.97 11.22 8.45
N ASP A 38 -16.91 10.80 9.70
CA ASP A 38 -16.07 9.70 10.14
C ASP A 38 -16.74 8.32 10.17
N LYS A 39 -18.00 8.24 9.75
CA LYS A 39 -18.80 6.99 9.85
C LYS A 39 -18.16 5.79 9.17
N VAL A 40 -17.51 6.02 8.02
CA VAL A 40 -16.91 4.94 7.24
C VAL A 40 -15.39 5.03 7.15
N ASN A 41 -14.79 6.05 7.78
CA ASN A 41 -13.33 6.20 7.80
C ASN A 41 -12.71 5.00 8.52
N LEU A 42 -11.57 4.54 8.03
CA LEU A 42 -10.90 3.33 8.51
C LEU A 42 -11.74 2.06 8.39
N THR A 43 -12.67 2.06 7.44
CA THR A 43 -13.46 0.87 7.09
C THR A 43 -13.47 0.68 5.58
N GLY A 44 -13.82 -0.53 5.13
CA GLY A 44 -13.97 -0.82 3.71
C GLY A 44 -15.02 0.07 3.03
N GLY A 45 -15.99 0.58 3.79
CA GLY A 45 -17.01 1.50 3.27
C GLY A 45 -16.46 2.81 2.74
N PHE A 46 -15.29 3.24 3.20
CA PHE A 46 -14.63 4.44 2.67
C PHE A 46 -14.41 4.33 1.16
N GLY A 47 -14.06 3.14 0.66
CA GLY A 47 -13.82 2.94 -0.77
C GLY A 47 -15.03 3.16 -1.65
N ALA A 48 -16.25 3.05 -1.11
CA ALA A 48 -17.49 3.30 -1.83
C ALA A 48 -17.91 4.77 -1.80
N THR A 49 -17.27 5.60 -0.98
CA THR A 49 -17.57 7.02 -0.90
C THR A 49 -17.00 7.76 -2.10
N LYS A 50 -17.50 8.97 -2.34
CA LYS A 50 -17.00 9.85 -3.39
C LYS A 50 -15.50 10.15 -3.19
N GLY A 51 -15.11 10.45 -1.95
CA GLY A 51 -13.71 10.71 -1.61
C GLY A 51 -12.84 9.48 -1.79
N GLY A 52 -13.31 8.31 -1.36
CA GLY A 52 -12.57 7.06 -1.51
C GLY A 52 -12.35 6.66 -2.97
N LYS A 53 -13.36 6.87 -3.80
CA LYS A 53 -13.24 6.62 -5.24
C LYS A 53 -12.23 7.56 -5.88
N TRP A 54 -12.24 8.83 -5.47
CA TRP A 54 -11.26 9.81 -5.95
C TRP A 54 -9.84 9.38 -5.57
N VAL A 55 -9.64 8.97 -4.33
CA VAL A 55 -8.33 8.48 -3.86
C VAL A 55 -7.86 7.30 -4.71
N ALA A 56 -8.74 6.33 -4.95
CA ALA A 56 -8.40 5.14 -5.73
C ALA A 56 -8.00 5.49 -7.17
N GLU A 57 -8.63 6.50 -7.77
CA GLU A 57 -8.36 6.88 -9.15
C GLU A 57 -7.16 7.81 -9.30
N HIS A 58 -6.84 8.61 -8.29
CA HIS A 58 -5.91 9.72 -8.43
C HIS A 58 -4.70 9.73 -7.49
N CYS A 59 -4.66 8.91 -6.45
CA CYS A 59 -3.55 8.98 -5.50
C CYS A 59 -2.19 8.70 -6.15
N TRP A 60 -2.16 7.90 -7.20
CA TRP A 60 -0.94 7.58 -7.92
C TRP A 60 -0.29 8.83 -8.56
N GLU A 61 -1.09 9.83 -8.94
CA GLU A 61 -0.59 11.08 -9.51
C GLU A 61 0.29 11.86 -8.53
N TYR A 62 0.15 11.56 -7.24
CA TYR A 62 0.90 12.19 -6.16
C TYR A 62 1.97 11.26 -5.56
N GLY A 63 2.18 10.10 -6.19
CA GLY A 63 3.19 9.15 -5.75
C GLY A 63 2.72 8.12 -4.73
N PHE A 64 1.40 8.02 -4.52
CA PHE A 64 0.81 7.10 -3.55
C PHE A 64 0.11 5.94 -4.24
N ILE A 65 0.00 4.83 -3.53
CA ILE A 65 -0.82 3.68 -3.93
C ILE A 65 -1.76 3.31 -2.79
N ILE A 66 -2.89 2.69 -3.11
CA ILE A 66 -3.68 1.98 -2.10
C ILE A 66 -2.97 0.66 -1.87
N ARG A 67 -2.44 0.51 -0.65
CA ARG A 67 -1.52 -0.57 -0.32
C ARG A 67 -2.18 -1.94 -0.30
N TYR A 68 -3.40 -2.01 0.23
CA TYR A 68 -4.12 -3.26 0.45
C TYR A 68 -5.47 -3.24 -0.27
N GLN A 69 -5.53 -3.89 -1.42
CA GLN A 69 -6.71 -3.93 -2.27
C GLN A 69 -7.44 -5.28 -2.15
N LYS A 70 -8.69 -5.30 -2.58
CA LYS A 70 -9.48 -6.54 -2.65
C LYS A 70 -8.81 -7.52 -3.61
N GLY A 71 -8.74 -8.78 -3.20
CA GLY A 71 -8.14 -9.84 -4.00
C GLY A 71 -6.65 -10.00 -3.79
N TRP A 72 -6.01 -9.16 -2.98
CA TRP A 72 -4.58 -9.22 -2.72
C TRP A 72 -4.23 -9.77 -1.34
N GLU A 73 -5.21 -10.23 -0.58
CA GLU A 73 -5.06 -10.62 0.82
C GLU A 73 -4.01 -11.70 1.03
N GLU A 74 -3.93 -12.67 0.12
CA GLU A 74 -2.93 -13.74 0.22
C GLU A 74 -1.50 -13.26 -0.01
N ILE A 75 -1.35 -12.19 -0.78
CA ILE A 75 -0.04 -11.62 -1.10
C ILE A 75 0.40 -10.64 -0.03
N THR A 76 -0.50 -9.73 0.36
CA THR A 76 -0.18 -8.65 1.30
C THR A 76 -0.28 -9.07 2.75
N GLY A 77 -1.12 -10.05 3.06
CA GLY A 77 -1.43 -10.46 4.43
C GLY A 77 -2.46 -9.59 5.13
N TYR A 78 -3.07 -8.63 4.41
CA TYR A 78 -4.04 -7.70 4.98
C TYR A 78 -5.31 -7.66 4.14
N GLU A 79 -6.44 -7.40 4.81
CA GLU A 79 -7.70 -7.17 4.14
C GLU A 79 -7.71 -5.81 3.42
N TYR A 80 -8.76 -5.58 2.63
CA TYR A 80 -8.95 -4.34 1.89
C TYR A 80 -8.97 -3.12 2.81
N GLU A 81 -8.05 -2.19 2.55
CA GLU A 81 -7.92 -0.93 3.30
C GLU A 81 -7.90 0.26 2.33
N PRO A 82 -9.07 0.70 1.84
CA PRO A 82 -9.12 1.79 0.86
C PRO A 82 -8.62 3.15 1.39
N TRP A 83 -8.51 3.28 2.70
CA TRP A 83 -8.02 4.49 3.36
C TRP A 83 -6.49 4.52 3.52
N HIS A 84 -5.83 3.38 3.38
CA HIS A 84 -4.40 3.23 3.67
C HIS A 84 -3.59 3.45 2.39
N VAL A 85 -2.91 4.59 2.30
CA VAL A 85 -2.10 4.93 1.13
C VAL A 85 -0.62 4.93 1.49
N ARG A 86 0.18 4.31 0.63
CA ARG A 86 1.64 4.21 0.77
C ARG A 86 2.32 5.07 -0.27
N TYR A 87 3.27 5.91 0.17
CA TYR A 87 4.11 6.66 -0.76
C TYR A 87 5.17 5.75 -1.36
N VAL A 88 5.27 5.73 -2.66
CA VAL A 88 6.27 4.93 -3.40
C VAL A 88 6.99 5.75 -4.47
N GLY A 89 6.65 7.03 -4.59
CA GLY A 89 7.17 7.90 -5.64
C GLY A 89 6.27 7.87 -6.89
N LYS A 90 6.28 8.94 -7.66
CA LYS A 90 5.33 9.11 -8.78
C LYS A 90 5.48 8.06 -9.87
N GLU A 91 6.71 7.75 -10.27
CA GLU A 91 6.95 6.79 -11.33
C GLU A 91 6.53 5.38 -10.92
N ASN A 92 6.90 4.97 -9.71
CA ASN A 92 6.49 3.65 -9.19
C ASN A 92 4.98 3.57 -9.03
N ALA A 93 4.36 4.64 -8.50
CA ALA A 93 2.91 4.67 -8.31
C ALA A 93 2.18 4.56 -9.65
N ARG A 94 2.66 5.25 -10.68
CA ARG A 94 2.09 5.16 -12.02
C ARG A 94 2.17 3.73 -12.57
N ARG A 95 3.33 3.10 -12.47
CA ARG A 95 3.53 1.73 -12.95
C ARG A 95 2.64 0.74 -12.23
N ILE A 96 2.55 0.86 -10.90
CA ILE A 96 1.69 0.00 -10.09
C ILE A 96 0.21 0.20 -10.44
N HIS A 97 -0.19 1.45 -10.64
CA HIS A 97 -1.57 1.79 -11.04
C HIS A 97 -1.92 1.19 -12.41
N GLU A 98 -1.05 1.36 -13.39
CA GLU A 98 -1.26 0.82 -14.74
C GLU A 98 -1.28 -0.70 -14.78
N GLN A 99 -0.45 -1.35 -13.97
CA GLN A 99 -0.31 -2.81 -13.95
C GLN A 99 -1.30 -3.49 -13.00
N GLU A 100 -1.95 -2.73 -12.14
CA GLU A 100 -2.91 -3.25 -11.16
C GLU A 100 -2.34 -4.41 -10.34
N MET A 101 -1.19 -4.18 -9.69
CA MET A 101 -0.51 -5.21 -8.91
C MET A 101 -0.18 -4.71 -7.50
N PRO A 102 -0.07 -5.61 -6.50
CA PRO A 102 0.38 -5.21 -5.19
C PRO A 102 1.87 -4.84 -5.18
N LEU A 103 2.26 -4.04 -4.19
CA LEU A 103 3.64 -3.58 -4.05
C LEU A 103 4.64 -4.74 -4.01
N GLU A 104 4.29 -5.84 -3.37
CA GLU A 104 5.13 -7.03 -3.27
C GLU A 104 5.53 -7.56 -4.63
N GLU A 105 4.57 -7.67 -5.55
CA GLU A 105 4.84 -8.13 -6.91
C GLU A 105 5.65 -7.11 -7.70
N TYR A 106 5.33 -5.84 -7.55
CA TYR A 106 6.07 -4.78 -8.22
C TYR A 106 7.53 -4.77 -7.79
N LEU A 107 7.82 -4.90 -6.50
CA LEU A 107 9.18 -4.93 -6.00
C LEU A 107 9.96 -6.13 -6.55
N GLN A 108 9.29 -7.26 -6.75
CA GLN A 108 9.93 -8.42 -7.35
C GLN A 108 10.31 -8.16 -8.81
N ILE A 109 9.43 -7.48 -9.56
CA ILE A 109 9.70 -7.09 -10.95
C ILE A 109 10.91 -6.14 -11.01
N VAL A 110 10.93 -5.12 -10.17
CA VAL A 110 12.03 -4.14 -10.10
C VAL A 110 13.35 -4.84 -9.76
N ARG A 111 13.31 -5.76 -8.80
CA ARG A 111 14.48 -6.54 -8.44
C ARG A 111 15.00 -7.36 -9.61
N ASN A 112 14.10 -8.01 -10.35
CA ASN A 112 14.47 -8.80 -11.53
C ASN A 112 15.05 -7.91 -12.63
N GLU A 113 14.47 -6.75 -12.87
CA GLU A 113 15.00 -5.78 -13.83
C GLU A 113 16.43 -5.36 -13.48
N ARG A 114 16.69 -5.10 -12.18
CA ARG A 114 18.05 -4.76 -11.70
C ARG A 114 19.04 -5.90 -11.92
N LEU A 115 18.64 -7.12 -11.60
CA LEU A 115 19.49 -8.29 -11.77
C LEU A 115 19.84 -8.51 -13.24
N LEU A 116 18.86 -8.37 -14.14
CA LEU A 116 19.09 -8.45 -15.58
C LEU A 116 20.03 -7.34 -16.07
N GLY A 117 19.82 -6.11 -15.60
CA GLY A 117 20.66 -4.99 -15.93
C GLY A 117 22.11 -5.20 -15.51
N ILE A 118 22.34 -5.75 -14.32
CA ILE A 118 23.67 -6.08 -13.85
C ILE A 118 24.32 -7.15 -14.72
N VAL A 119 23.59 -8.22 -15.04
CA VAL A 119 24.08 -9.31 -15.88
C VAL A 119 24.42 -8.83 -17.30
N GLU A 120 23.62 -7.92 -17.84
CA GLU A 120 23.84 -7.35 -19.17
C GLU A 120 24.85 -6.20 -19.18
N GLY A 121 25.29 -5.74 -18.00
CA GLY A 121 26.19 -4.61 -17.89
C GLY A 121 25.53 -3.26 -18.11
N THR A 122 24.22 -3.17 -18.09
CA THR A 122 23.46 -1.95 -18.40
C THR A 122 23.05 -1.14 -17.18
N TYR A 123 23.22 -1.70 -15.98
CA TYR A 123 22.69 -1.12 -14.75
C TYR A 123 23.75 -0.53 -13.80
N LEU A 124 24.98 -0.55 -14.21
CA LEU A 124 26.10 -0.29 -13.30
C LEU A 124 26.16 1.11 -12.67
N GLY A 125 25.64 2.11 -13.36
CA GLY A 125 25.68 3.49 -12.87
C GLY A 125 24.45 3.95 -12.09
N GLU A 126 23.43 3.09 -11.99
CA GLU A 126 22.13 3.48 -11.46
C GLU A 126 21.77 2.86 -10.12
N VAL A 127 22.59 1.92 -9.64
CA VAL A 127 22.30 1.16 -8.42
C VAL A 127 22.17 2.07 -7.20
N GLU A 128 22.96 3.13 -7.13
CA GLU A 128 22.94 4.06 -6.00
C GLU A 128 21.71 4.97 -6.00
N GLU A 129 21.20 5.32 -7.18
CA GLU A 129 20.05 6.21 -7.33
C GLU A 129 18.73 5.51 -7.03
N SER A 130 18.73 4.21 -7.00
CA SER A 130 17.51 3.40 -6.81
C SER A 130 17.25 3.06 -5.36
N GLY A 131 17.93 3.69 -4.42
CA GLY A 131 17.72 3.49 -2.98
C GLY A 131 16.41 4.05 -2.42
N GLU A 132 15.56 4.53 -3.26
CA GLU A 132 14.24 5.05 -2.89
C GLU A 132 13.22 3.95 -2.63
#